data_690bef024253e8f8c25533b77b149ab6
#
_entry.id   690bef024253e8f8c25533b77b149ab6
#
_cell.length_a   1.000
_cell.length_b   1.000
_cell.length_c   1.000
_cell.angle_alpha   90.00
_cell.angle_beta   90.00
_cell.angle_gamma   90.00
#
_symmetry.space_group_name_H-M   'P 1'
#
loop_
_entity.id
_entity.type
_entity.pdbx_description
1 polymer ?
#
loop_
_entity_poly.entity_id
_entity_poly.type
_entity_poly.pdbx_seq_one_letter_code
_entity_poly.pdbx_strand_id
1 'polypeptide(L)'
;VYYTGLELYPLEWQLVEQLGYISANEQLMTGDNQCPVHELFKQLHTSPWEEDVPITPHFTLRKVQKDFNKLETETEGWKADVIYFDAFAPEKQPEMWSQELFNRLYVLLNNGGILTTYCAKGVVRRMLQAAGFIVERLPGPPGGKREILRARKQE
;
A
#
# COMPACT_ATOMS: atom_id res chain seq x y z
N VAL A 1 -0.25 7.60 12.77
CA VAL A 1 -0.57 6.91 11.51
C VAL A 1 -0.82 5.44 11.81
N TYR A 2 -1.95 4.93 11.33
CA TYR A 2 -2.22 3.49 11.30
C TYR A 2 -1.99 3.00 9.86
N TYR A 3 -1.11 2.04 9.70
CA TYR A 3 -0.79 1.47 8.39
C TYR A 3 -1.14 -0.02 8.38
N THR A 4 -1.98 -0.43 7.43
CA THR A 4 -2.28 -1.84 7.20
C THR A 4 -1.68 -2.28 5.88
N GLY A 5 -0.76 -3.23 5.93
CA GLY A 5 -0.18 -3.88 4.76
C GLY A 5 -0.83 -5.22 4.50
N LEU A 6 -1.38 -5.42 3.31
CA LEU A 6 -1.93 -6.70 2.88
C LEU A 6 -0.96 -7.40 1.94
N GLU A 7 -0.62 -8.64 2.23
CA GLU A 7 0.27 -9.46 1.44
C GLU A 7 -0.21 -10.93 1.45
N LEU A 8 -0.28 -11.53 0.28
CA LEU A 8 -0.70 -12.94 0.17
C LEU A 8 0.47 -13.91 0.38
N TYR A 9 1.67 -13.52 -0.04
CA TYR A 9 2.88 -14.33 -0.03
C TYR A 9 4.01 -13.63 0.74
N PRO A 10 3.94 -13.56 2.09
CA PRO A 10 4.96 -12.90 2.88
C PRO A 10 6.36 -13.46 2.63
N LEU A 11 7.34 -12.56 2.57
CA LEU A 11 8.73 -12.96 2.47
C LEU A 11 9.33 -13.15 3.87
N GLU A 12 10.10 -14.22 4.04
CA GLU A 12 10.87 -14.44 5.25
C GLU A 12 11.99 -13.40 5.41
N TRP A 13 12.27 -13.01 6.66
CA TRP A 13 13.26 -11.97 6.95
C TRP A 13 14.62 -12.24 6.30
N GLN A 14 15.10 -13.50 6.35
CA GLN A 14 16.38 -13.87 5.77
C GLN A 14 16.49 -13.56 4.27
N LEU A 15 15.38 -13.71 3.54
CA LEU A 15 15.32 -13.35 2.11
C LEU A 15 15.32 -11.83 1.93
N VAL A 16 14.55 -11.11 2.75
CA VAL A 16 14.49 -9.64 2.71
C VAL A 16 15.85 -9.02 3.00
N GLU A 17 16.57 -9.54 3.99
CA GLU A 17 17.90 -9.09 4.36
C GLU A 17 18.91 -9.26 3.20
N GLN A 18 18.81 -10.38 2.46
CA GLN A 18 19.67 -10.65 1.29
C GLN A 18 19.44 -9.68 0.12
N LEU A 19 18.30 -8.99 0.05
CA LEU A 19 18.03 -8.00 -0.98
C LEU A 19 18.89 -6.72 -0.84
N GLY A 20 19.49 -6.51 0.33
CA GLY A 20 20.46 -5.44 0.57
C GLY A 20 19.89 -4.01 0.45
N TYR A 21 18.58 -3.82 0.66
CA TYR A 21 17.97 -2.49 0.62
C TYR A 21 18.54 -1.53 1.67
N ILE A 22 18.85 -2.06 2.85
CA ILE A 22 19.46 -1.30 3.94
C ILE A 22 20.59 -2.15 4.52
N SER A 23 21.81 -1.65 4.43
CA SER A 23 22.97 -2.33 4.99
C SER A 23 23.01 -2.17 6.51
N ALA A 24 23.25 -3.27 7.23
CA ALA A 24 23.49 -3.23 8.67
C ALA A 24 24.70 -2.36 9.08
N ASN A 25 25.61 -2.10 8.12
CA ASN A 25 26.79 -1.27 8.33
C ASN A 25 26.54 0.23 8.06
N GLU A 26 25.38 0.59 7.51
CA GLU A 26 25.00 1.98 7.32
C GLU A 26 24.54 2.58 8.65
N GLN A 27 25.29 3.55 9.16
CA GLN A 27 24.95 4.30 10.37
C GLN A 27 23.86 5.36 10.08
N LEU A 28 22.87 4.99 9.29
CA LEU A 28 21.72 5.84 9.05
C LEU A 28 20.79 5.80 10.26
N MET A 29 20.44 6.95 10.76
CA MET A 29 19.48 7.13 11.86
C MET A 29 18.15 7.62 11.31
N THR A 30 17.06 7.32 12.02
CA THR A 30 15.76 7.95 11.76
C THR A 30 15.87 9.49 11.90
N GLY A 31 14.95 10.23 11.29
CA GLY A 31 14.99 11.70 11.29
C GLY A 31 14.98 12.34 12.67
N ASP A 32 14.57 11.62 13.71
CA ASP A 32 14.62 12.01 15.13
C ASP A 32 15.86 11.46 15.86
N ASN A 33 16.77 10.77 15.16
CA ASN A 33 17.97 10.12 15.69
C ASN A 33 17.72 9.14 16.86
N GLN A 34 16.52 8.57 16.96
CA GLN A 34 16.16 7.66 18.04
C GLN A 34 16.45 6.19 17.74
N CYS A 35 16.47 5.80 16.45
CA CYS A 35 16.64 4.42 16.04
C CYS A 35 17.51 4.32 14.77
N PRO A 36 18.44 3.33 14.69
CA PRO A 36 19.09 2.98 13.43
C PRO A 36 18.05 2.53 12.39
N VAL A 37 18.18 3.02 11.16
CA VAL A 37 17.24 2.72 10.06
C VAL A 37 17.18 1.21 9.80
N HIS A 38 18.31 0.49 9.92
CA HIS A 38 18.34 -0.97 9.78
C HIS A 38 17.47 -1.69 10.83
N GLU A 39 17.53 -1.26 12.09
CA GLU A 39 16.72 -1.85 13.15
C GLU A 39 15.22 -1.61 12.92
N LEU A 40 14.87 -0.39 12.51
CA LEU A 40 13.49 -0.05 12.16
C LEU A 40 13.00 -0.91 10.96
N PHE A 41 13.82 -1.04 9.93
CA PHE A 41 13.51 -1.88 8.77
C PHE A 41 13.28 -3.34 9.16
N LYS A 42 14.19 -3.90 9.99
CA LYS A 42 14.04 -5.24 10.53
C LYS A 42 12.75 -5.38 11.33
N GLN A 43 12.46 -4.45 12.22
CA GLN A 43 11.25 -4.46 13.05
C GLN A 43 9.98 -4.47 12.18
N LEU A 44 9.90 -3.68 11.11
CA LEU A 44 8.77 -3.67 10.17
C LEU A 44 8.54 -5.06 9.57
N HIS A 45 9.60 -5.77 9.19
CA HIS A 45 9.50 -7.09 8.55
C HIS A 45 9.28 -8.23 9.55
N THR A 46 9.91 -8.19 10.73
CA THR A 46 9.82 -9.26 11.73
C THR A 46 8.66 -9.12 12.71
N SER A 47 7.96 -7.97 12.74
CA SER A 47 6.76 -7.78 13.56
C SER A 47 5.72 -8.87 13.27
N PRO A 48 4.91 -9.29 14.26
CA PRO A 48 3.89 -10.31 14.08
C PRO A 48 2.83 -9.89 13.07
N TRP A 49 2.13 -10.87 12.51
CA TRP A 49 1.01 -10.69 11.59
C TRP A 49 -0.32 -10.69 12.37
N GLU A 50 -1.37 -10.13 11.79
CA GLU A 50 -2.75 -10.09 12.27
C GLU A 50 -2.95 -9.29 13.57
N GLU A 51 -1.98 -8.52 14.01
CA GLU A 51 -2.06 -7.69 15.20
C GLU A 51 -1.50 -6.28 14.97
N ASP A 52 -1.96 -5.34 15.79
CA ASP A 52 -1.50 -3.95 15.75
C ASP A 52 -0.21 -3.81 16.54
N VAL A 53 0.88 -3.47 15.84
CA VAL A 53 2.21 -3.32 16.43
C VAL A 53 2.63 -1.85 16.42
N PRO A 54 2.77 -1.19 17.58
CA PRO A 54 3.34 0.16 17.63
C PRO A 54 4.84 0.10 17.31
N ILE A 55 5.21 0.63 16.15
CA ILE A 55 6.60 0.69 15.67
C ILE A 55 7.29 1.95 16.23
N THR A 56 6.57 3.07 16.23
CA THR A 56 7.00 4.32 16.84
C THR A 56 5.82 4.96 17.59
N PRO A 57 6.01 5.99 18.41
CA PRO A 57 4.91 6.70 19.07
C PRO A 57 3.83 7.23 18.11
N HIS A 58 4.19 7.42 16.83
CA HIS A 58 3.30 8.00 15.82
C HIS A 58 2.93 7.04 14.67
N PHE A 59 3.42 5.80 14.70
CA PHE A 59 3.19 4.82 13.64
C PHE A 59 2.89 3.43 14.19
N THR A 60 1.69 2.93 13.90
CA THR A 60 1.24 1.58 14.20
C THR A 60 1.12 0.78 12.90
N LEU A 61 1.75 -0.38 12.86
CA LEU A 61 1.71 -1.31 11.73
C LEU A 61 0.78 -2.46 12.03
N ARG A 62 -0.08 -2.80 11.07
CA ARG A 62 -0.80 -4.07 11.01
C ARG A 62 -0.44 -4.78 9.71
N LYS A 63 0.05 -5.99 9.78
CA LYS A 63 0.28 -6.84 8.61
C LYS A 63 -0.81 -7.90 8.55
N VAL A 64 -1.40 -8.09 7.38
CA VAL A 64 -2.50 -9.05 7.17
C VAL A 64 -2.15 -9.96 6.01
N GLN A 65 -2.10 -11.27 6.26
CA GLN A 65 -1.88 -12.25 5.22
C GLN A 65 -3.21 -12.62 4.56
N LYS A 66 -3.57 -11.93 3.51
CA LYS A 66 -4.86 -12.10 2.85
C LYS A 66 -4.79 -11.84 1.35
N ASP A 67 -5.58 -12.62 0.60
CA ASP A 67 -5.87 -12.33 -0.79
C ASP A 67 -6.72 -11.05 -0.88
N PHE A 68 -6.19 -10.03 -1.52
CA PHE A 68 -6.86 -8.74 -1.67
C PHE A 68 -8.20 -8.85 -2.43
N ASN A 69 -8.33 -9.83 -3.34
CA ASN A 69 -9.58 -10.09 -4.04
C ASN A 69 -10.67 -10.69 -3.15
N LYS A 70 -10.31 -11.19 -1.96
CA LYS A 70 -11.23 -11.74 -0.96
C LYS A 70 -11.47 -10.78 0.20
N LEU A 71 -11.13 -9.50 0.02
CA LEU A 71 -11.38 -8.48 1.02
C LEU A 71 -12.89 -8.22 1.14
N GLU A 72 -13.47 -8.56 2.28
CA GLU A 72 -14.86 -8.33 2.60
C GLU A 72 -15.01 -7.01 3.35
N THR A 73 -15.16 -5.92 2.61
CA THR A 73 -15.15 -4.56 3.14
C THR A 73 -16.25 -4.26 4.17
N GLU A 74 -17.34 -5.01 4.12
CA GLU A 74 -18.48 -4.81 5.02
C GLU A 74 -18.32 -5.53 6.36
N THR A 75 -17.71 -6.72 6.34
CA THR A 75 -17.56 -7.56 7.55
C THR A 75 -16.32 -7.20 8.36
N GLU A 76 -15.29 -6.64 7.76
CA GLU A 76 -14.04 -6.29 8.44
C GLU A 76 -14.07 -4.91 9.09
N GLY A 77 -15.06 -4.07 8.76
CA GLY A 77 -15.25 -2.74 9.35
C GLY A 77 -14.11 -1.76 9.07
N TRP A 78 -13.20 -2.11 8.16
CA TRP A 78 -12.05 -1.27 7.84
C TRP A 78 -12.46 -0.05 7.03
N LYS A 79 -11.86 1.06 7.38
CA LYS A 79 -11.92 2.30 6.61
C LYS A 79 -10.52 2.88 6.48
N ALA A 80 -10.22 3.41 5.31
CA ALA A 80 -8.94 4.01 5.00
C ALA A 80 -9.10 5.44 4.51
N ASP A 81 -8.14 6.28 4.84
CA ASP A 81 -8.03 7.63 4.27
C ASP A 81 -7.18 7.62 3.01
N VAL A 82 -6.20 6.70 2.96
CA VAL A 82 -5.30 6.55 1.81
C VAL A 82 -5.11 5.06 1.49
N ILE A 83 -5.20 4.72 0.21
CA ILE A 83 -4.85 3.40 -0.32
C ILE A 83 -3.70 3.56 -1.31
N TYR A 84 -2.58 2.89 -1.03
CA TYR A 84 -1.50 2.68 -1.99
C TYR A 84 -1.75 1.37 -2.73
N PHE A 85 -2.19 1.46 -3.98
CA PHE A 85 -2.49 0.29 -4.80
C PHE A 85 -1.27 -0.06 -5.67
N ASP A 86 -0.45 -0.97 -5.17
CA ASP A 86 0.86 -1.33 -5.74
C ASP A 86 0.90 -2.80 -6.19
N ALA A 87 -0.16 -3.28 -6.84
CA ALA A 87 -0.19 -4.61 -7.46
C ALA A 87 0.78 -4.70 -8.65
N PHE A 88 1.22 -5.91 -9.02
CA PHE A 88 1.97 -6.11 -10.25
C PHE A 88 1.19 -5.62 -11.47
N ALA A 89 1.91 -5.31 -12.56
CA ALA A 89 1.28 -4.76 -13.77
C ALA A 89 0.09 -5.62 -14.26
N PRO A 90 -0.94 -5.00 -14.88
CA PRO A 90 -2.14 -5.73 -15.33
C PRO A 90 -1.87 -6.96 -16.20
N GLU A 91 -0.75 -6.97 -16.92
CA GLU A 91 -0.31 -8.11 -17.74
C GLU A 91 0.28 -9.27 -16.93
N LYS A 92 0.71 -8.97 -15.70
CA LYS A 92 1.34 -9.95 -14.79
C LYS A 92 0.36 -10.48 -13.76
N GLN A 93 -0.60 -9.66 -13.36
CA GLN A 93 -1.55 -9.96 -12.30
C GLN A 93 -2.95 -9.39 -12.64
N PRO A 94 -3.58 -9.86 -13.72
CA PRO A 94 -4.83 -9.28 -14.23
C PRO A 94 -5.98 -9.34 -13.22
N GLU A 95 -6.01 -10.33 -12.32
CA GLU A 95 -7.02 -10.48 -11.27
C GLU A 95 -7.06 -9.32 -10.28
N MET A 96 -5.95 -8.61 -10.11
CA MET A 96 -5.87 -7.41 -9.26
C MET A 96 -6.41 -6.15 -9.94
N TRP A 97 -6.74 -6.20 -11.23
CA TRP A 97 -7.17 -5.04 -12.03
C TRP A 97 -8.60 -5.24 -12.54
N SER A 98 -9.52 -5.57 -11.65
CA SER A 98 -10.93 -5.79 -11.95
C SER A 98 -11.80 -4.61 -11.52
N GLN A 99 -12.93 -4.40 -12.21
CA GLN A 99 -13.93 -3.41 -11.83
C GLN A 99 -14.49 -3.69 -10.43
N GLU A 100 -14.69 -4.98 -10.10
CA GLU A 100 -15.22 -5.39 -8.80
C GLU A 100 -14.28 -4.99 -7.66
N LEU A 101 -12.95 -5.21 -7.82
CA LEU A 101 -11.98 -4.80 -6.82
C LEU A 101 -11.98 -3.28 -6.62
N PHE A 102 -12.00 -2.48 -7.70
CA PHE A 102 -12.05 -1.03 -7.57
C PHE A 102 -13.34 -0.53 -6.92
N ASN A 103 -14.47 -1.19 -7.15
CA ASN A 103 -15.72 -0.88 -6.45
C ASN A 103 -15.58 -1.13 -4.94
N ARG A 104 -14.97 -2.24 -4.54
CA ARG A 104 -14.68 -2.55 -3.12
C ARG A 104 -13.74 -1.52 -2.49
N LEU A 105 -12.68 -1.12 -3.20
CA LEU A 105 -11.75 -0.10 -2.72
C LEU A 105 -12.41 1.26 -2.55
N TYR A 106 -13.37 1.60 -3.42
CA TYR A 106 -14.18 2.80 -3.27
C TYR A 106 -15.02 2.76 -1.97
N VAL A 107 -15.62 1.62 -1.67
CA VAL A 107 -16.39 1.44 -0.41
C VAL A 107 -15.47 1.51 0.80
N LEU A 108 -14.27 0.93 0.71
CA LEU A 108 -13.29 0.91 1.81
C LEU A 108 -12.79 2.30 2.20
N LEU A 109 -12.71 3.23 1.26
CA LEU A 109 -12.25 4.59 1.54
C LEU A 109 -13.29 5.42 2.30
N ASN A 110 -12.81 6.24 3.22
CA ASN A 110 -13.57 7.34 3.79
C ASN A 110 -13.91 8.38 2.72
N ASN A 111 -14.93 9.19 2.96
CA ASN A 111 -15.21 10.34 2.11
C ASN A 111 -14.01 11.29 2.09
N GLY A 112 -13.66 11.83 0.92
CA GLY A 112 -12.45 12.60 0.72
C GLY A 112 -11.16 11.77 0.63
N GLY A 113 -11.23 10.46 0.87
CA GLY A 113 -10.08 9.54 0.84
C GLY A 113 -9.48 9.38 -0.55
N ILE A 114 -8.23 8.93 -0.61
CA ILE A 114 -7.41 8.89 -1.83
C ILE A 114 -6.91 7.46 -2.08
N LEU A 115 -7.06 7.01 -3.33
CA LEU A 115 -6.33 5.86 -3.86
C LEU A 115 -5.28 6.36 -4.86
N THR A 116 -4.05 5.86 -4.74
CA THR A 116 -2.98 6.15 -5.70
C THR A 116 -2.40 4.86 -6.27
N THR A 117 -2.05 4.90 -7.55
CA THR A 117 -1.39 3.77 -8.24
C THR A 117 -0.42 4.28 -9.30
N TYR A 118 0.67 3.56 -9.46
CA TYR A 118 1.65 3.82 -10.51
C TYR A 118 1.15 3.51 -11.93
N CYS A 119 0.06 2.75 -12.06
CA CYS A 119 -0.48 2.32 -13.36
C CYS A 119 -1.40 3.38 -13.96
N ALA A 120 -0.89 4.18 -14.89
CA ALA A 120 -1.63 5.26 -15.56
C ALA A 120 -2.36 4.83 -16.84
N LYS A 121 -2.58 3.52 -17.07
CA LYS A 121 -3.28 3.01 -18.25
C LYS A 121 -4.70 3.53 -18.34
N GLY A 122 -5.14 3.86 -19.56
CA GLY A 122 -6.49 4.37 -19.79
C GLY A 122 -7.61 3.43 -19.33
N VAL A 123 -7.40 2.12 -19.42
CA VAL A 123 -8.36 1.12 -18.92
C VAL A 123 -8.52 1.21 -17.40
N VAL A 124 -7.41 1.31 -16.65
CA VAL A 124 -7.42 1.44 -15.18
C VAL A 124 -8.11 2.75 -14.78
N ARG A 125 -7.78 3.85 -15.45
CA ARG A 125 -8.45 5.13 -15.20
C ARG A 125 -9.96 5.03 -15.36
N ARG A 126 -10.44 4.39 -16.45
CA ARG A 126 -11.89 4.21 -16.68
C ARG A 126 -12.55 3.35 -15.61
N MET A 127 -11.89 2.28 -15.16
CA MET A 127 -12.40 1.43 -14.07
C MET A 127 -12.53 2.21 -12.76
N LEU A 128 -11.53 3.01 -12.40
CA LEU A 128 -11.58 3.88 -11.23
C LEU A 128 -12.73 4.91 -11.34
N GLN A 129 -12.90 5.54 -12.51
CA GLN A 129 -14.02 6.46 -12.76
C GLN A 129 -15.37 5.74 -12.67
N ALA A 130 -15.49 4.53 -13.22
CA ALA A 130 -16.72 3.73 -13.15
C ALA A 130 -17.04 3.29 -11.71
N ALA A 131 -16.03 3.13 -10.84
CA ALA A 131 -16.22 2.87 -9.42
C ALA A 131 -16.69 4.11 -8.63
N GLY A 132 -16.66 5.32 -9.24
CA GLY A 132 -17.14 6.57 -8.64
C GLY A 132 -16.01 7.54 -8.24
N PHE A 133 -14.76 7.23 -8.50
CA PHE A 133 -13.65 8.13 -8.21
C PHE A 133 -13.56 9.33 -9.18
N ILE A 134 -13.14 10.47 -8.63
CA ILE A 134 -12.56 11.54 -9.45
C ILE A 134 -11.08 11.19 -9.66
N VAL A 135 -10.68 11.01 -10.93
CA VAL A 135 -9.33 10.51 -11.27
C VAL A 135 -8.49 11.57 -11.96
N GLU A 136 -7.34 11.83 -11.42
CA GLU A 136 -6.33 12.77 -11.92
C GLU A 136 -5.07 12.04 -12.35
N ARG A 137 -4.39 12.57 -13.38
CA ARG A 137 -3.03 12.16 -13.75
C ARG A 137 -2.05 13.14 -13.10
N LEU A 138 -1.09 12.61 -12.41
CA LEU A 138 -0.02 13.38 -11.80
C LEU A 138 1.33 13.00 -12.43
N PRO A 139 2.32 13.90 -12.43
CA PRO A 139 3.68 13.53 -12.80
C PRO A 139 4.16 12.38 -11.92
N GLY A 140 4.81 11.41 -12.53
CA GLY A 140 5.49 10.34 -11.81
C GLY A 140 6.78 10.83 -11.13
N PRO A 141 7.41 10.00 -10.29
CA PRO A 141 8.66 10.34 -9.63
C PRO A 141 9.79 10.52 -10.64
N PRO A 142 10.78 11.37 -10.33
CA PRO A 142 11.97 11.53 -11.18
C PRO A 142 12.67 10.19 -11.46
N GLY A 143 12.99 9.91 -12.72
CA GLY A 143 13.61 8.65 -13.14
C GLY A 143 12.69 7.42 -13.16
N GLY A 144 11.41 7.56 -12.78
CA GLY A 144 10.44 6.49 -12.77
C GLY A 144 9.38 6.61 -13.87
N LYS A 145 8.14 6.22 -13.55
CA LYS A 145 6.99 6.34 -14.46
C LYS A 145 6.71 7.80 -14.81
N ARG A 146 6.36 8.05 -16.07
CA ARG A 146 6.02 9.41 -16.53
C ARG A 146 4.80 9.97 -15.81
N GLU A 147 3.80 9.14 -15.55
CA GLU A 147 2.54 9.52 -14.91
C GLU A 147 2.11 8.47 -13.89
N ILE A 148 1.40 8.92 -12.87
CA ILE A 148 0.68 8.09 -11.90
C ILE A 148 -0.77 8.54 -11.85
N LEU A 149 -1.67 7.70 -11.30
CA LEU A 149 -3.06 8.07 -11.05
C LEU A 149 -3.29 8.36 -9.57
N ARG A 150 -4.00 9.44 -9.31
CA ARG A 150 -4.63 9.74 -8.03
C ARG A 150 -6.15 9.70 -8.23
N ALA A 151 -6.82 8.85 -7.46
CA ALA A 151 -8.26 8.68 -7.49
C ALA A 151 -8.84 9.11 -6.14
N ARG A 152 -9.72 10.12 -6.11
CA ARG A 152 -10.30 10.66 -4.89
C ARG A 152 -11.77 10.27 -4.79
N LYS A 153 -12.20 9.80 -3.63
CA LYS A 153 -13.60 9.63 -3.28
C LYS A 153 -14.19 11.00 -2.95
N GLN A 154 -15.37 11.28 -3.48
CA GLN A 154 -16.11 12.52 -3.14
C GLN A 154 -16.54 12.52 -1.67
N GLU A 155 -16.77 13.71 -1.14
CA GLU A 155 -17.36 13.92 0.17
C GLU A 155 -18.83 13.50 0.20
#